data_0c0dfd59033486f287425f0dc3300528
#
_entry.id   0c0dfd59033486f287425f0dc3300528
#
_cell.length_a   1.000
_cell.length_b   1.000
_cell.length_c   1.000
_cell.angle_alpha   90.00
_cell.angle_beta   90.00
_cell.angle_gamma   90.00
#
_symmetry.space_group_name_H-M   'P 1'
#
loop_
_entity.id
_entity.type
_entity.pdbx_description
1 polymer ?
#
loop_
_entity_poly.entity_id
_entity_poly.type
_entity_poly.pdbx_seq_one_letter_code
_entity_poly.pdbx_strand_id
1 'polypeptide(L)'
;MDRTEWKLGRKRFNLLVVGYLLEGYVVPLRWIDLDKPGATSEAERIELMSALMQHLDPTAVDAFVADREFIGRRFFQWLIQHKLRFVIRSGGRIRKNARMRHRGTGVTVRAGDEFAALALHGRRRLREKRVIYGHAVYVVAAREADEPWIVVTNERPKQALALYARRWAIEHTFAAFKSRTDRPRSFDLEATHMKEPERLEKLMAVLAVALVWAVKVGQWRQQRQPIVIKAHGRRAVSLFRHGLDYLQRHLLGHNRRALRPAFRVLSCT
;
A
#
# COMPACT_ATOMS: atom_id res chain seq x y z
N MET A 1 -1.34 4.27 0.20
CA MET A 1 -1.15 4.93 -1.12
C MET A 1 0.21 4.55 -1.66
N ASP A 2 0.27 4.28 -2.95
CA ASP A 2 1.52 4.02 -3.68
C ASP A 2 1.31 4.26 -5.18
N ARG A 3 2.41 4.30 -5.94
CA ARG A 3 2.42 4.51 -7.38
C ARG A 3 2.92 3.26 -8.11
N THR A 4 2.35 2.99 -9.26
CA THR A 4 2.82 1.88 -10.11
C THR A 4 2.85 2.31 -11.57
N GLU A 5 3.85 1.83 -12.29
CA GLU A 5 3.93 2.01 -13.74
C GLU A 5 3.66 0.67 -14.43
N TRP A 6 2.77 0.68 -15.41
CA TRP A 6 2.43 -0.47 -16.23
C TRP A 6 2.63 -0.16 -17.72
N LYS A 7 3.13 -1.17 -18.43
CA LYS A 7 3.24 -1.11 -19.88
C LYS A 7 2.20 -2.06 -20.48
N LEU A 8 1.12 -1.51 -21.00
CA LEU A 8 0.06 -2.26 -21.66
C LEU A 8 0.20 -2.09 -23.18
N GLY A 9 0.76 -3.11 -23.84
CA GLY A 9 1.15 -2.99 -25.23
C GLY A 9 2.23 -1.92 -25.44
N ARG A 10 1.91 -0.86 -26.20
CA ARG A 10 2.82 0.28 -26.44
C ARG A 10 2.61 1.46 -25.48
N LYS A 11 1.47 1.51 -24.77
CA LYS A 11 1.15 2.61 -23.85
C LYS A 11 1.70 2.33 -22.46
N ARG A 12 2.25 3.37 -21.83
CA ARG A 12 2.64 3.36 -20.42
C ARG A 12 1.58 4.11 -19.62
N PHE A 13 1.20 3.51 -18.49
CA PHE A 13 0.31 4.10 -17.51
C PHE A 13 1.11 4.32 -16.23
N ASN A 14 0.96 5.47 -15.63
CA ASN A 14 1.57 5.81 -14.34
C ASN A 14 0.46 6.08 -13.33
N LEU A 15 0.05 5.02 -12.62
CA LEU A 15 -1.12 5.06 -11.75
C LEU A 15 -0.72 5.40 -10.32
N LEU A 16 -1.34 6.44 -9.77
CA LEU A 16 -1.37 6.70 -8.34
C LEU A 16 -2.60 6.01 -7.76
N VAL A 17 -2.38 5.13 -6.78
CA VAL A 17 -3.43 4.27 -6.21
C VAL A 17 -3.53 4.47 -4.71
N VAL A 18 -4.74 4.65 -4.20
CA VAL A 18 -5.06 4.54 -2.78
C VAL A 18 -6.08 3.42 -2.56
N GLY A 19 -5.92 2.67 -1.48
CA GLY A 19 -6.81 1.55 -1.21
C GLY A 19 -6.83 1.11 0.25
N TYR A 20 -7.65 0.13 0.53
CA TYR A 20 -7.89 -0.46 1.85
C TYR A 20 -7.09 -1.76 2.02
N LEU A 21 -6.46 -1.92 3.19
CA LEU A 21 -5.70 -3.13 3.52
C LEU A 21 -6.62 -4.30 3.86
N LEU A 22 -6.54 -5.38 3.09
CA LEU A 22 -7.28 -6.62 3.29
C LEU A 22 -6.31 -7.82 3.23
N GLU A 23 -6.09 -8.50 4.36
CA GLU A 23 -5.36 -9.79 4.41
C GLU A 23 -4.01 -9.82 3.68
N GLY A 24 -3.23 -8.76 3.81
CA GLY A 24 -1.92 -8.63 3.17
C GLY A 24 -1.96 -8.18 1.71
N TYR A 25 -3.10 -7.70 1.23
CA TYR A 25 -3.32 -7.02 -0.04
C TYR A 25 -3.92 -5.64 0.21
N VAL A 26 -3.78 -4.73 -0.74
CA VAL A 26 -4.51 -3.46 -0.77
C VAL A 26 -5.57 -3.54 -1.85
N VAL A 27 -6.83 -3.45 -1.47
CA VAL A 27 -7.95 -3.31 -2.41
C VAL A 27 -7.97 -1.88 -2.92
N PRO A 28 -7.74 -1.60 -4.22
CA PRO A 28 -7.83 -0.27 -4.76
C PRO A 28 -9.23 0.32 -4.54
N LEU A 29 -9.30 1.52 -3.97
CA LEU A 29 -10.54 2.27 -3.77
C LEU A 29 -10.65 3.47 -4.72
N ARG A 30 -9.51 4.11 -5.02
CA ARG A 30 -9.41 5.21 -5.95
C ARG A 30 -8.04 5.22 -6.62
N TRP A 31 -7.99 5.64 -7.88
CA TRP A 31 -6.75 5.78 -8.65
C TRP A 31 -6.88 6.88 -9.70
N ILE A 32 -5.74 7.40 -10.12
CA ILE A 32 -5.63 8.32 -11.25
C ILE A 32 -4.46 7.91 -12.13
N ASP A 33 -4.60 8.02 -13.44
CA ASP A 33 -3.46 7.99 -14.34
C ASP A 33 -2.84 9.39 -14.36
N LEU A 34 -1.56 9.47 -14.06
CA LEU A 34 -0.85 10.76 -14.01
C LEU A 34 -0.53 11.31 -15.42
N ASP A 35 -0.66 10.47 -16.43
CA ASP A 35 -0.33 10.78 -17.85
C ASP A 35 1.05 11.46 -18.02
N LYS A 36 1.97 11.16 -17.13
CA LYS A 36 3.35 11.66 -17.12
C LYS A 36 4.29 10.64 -16.50
N PRO A 37 5.58 10.62 -16.83
CA PRO A 37 6.57 9.83 -16.13
C PRO A 37 6.92 10.45 -14.77
N GLY A 38 7.46 9.64 -13.85
CA GLY A 38 8.06 10.10 -12.60
C GLY A 38 7.08 10.29 -11.46
N ALA A 39 7.54 11.03 -10.44
CA ALA A 39 6.87 11.15 -9.15
C ALA A 39 5.60 12.01 -9.19
N THR A 40 4.71 11.79 -8.22
CA THR A 40 3.50 12.59 -8.00
C THR A 40 3.80 13.96 -7.42
N SER A 41 2.99 14.95 -7.77
CA SER A 41 2.92 16.24 -7.09
C SER A 41 2.07 16.17 -5.82
N GLU A 42 2.21 17.13 -4.91
CA GLU A 42 1.33 17.22 -3.74
C GLU A 42 -0.14 17.50 -4.13
N ALA A 43 -0.37 18.22 -5.23
CA ALA A 43 -1.70 18.51 -5.74
C ALA A 43 -2.44 17.24 -6.16
N GLU A 44 -1.81 16.39 -6.97
CA GLU A 44 -2.37 15.11 -7.41
C GLU A 44 -2.71 14.17 -6.23
N ARG A 45 -1.88 14.16 -5.20
CA ARG A 45 -2.13 13.38 -3.97
C ARG A 45 -3.34 13.90 -3.21
N ILE A 46 -3.45 15.22 -3.07
CA ILE A 46 -4.57 15.89 -2.41
C ILE A 46 -5.85 15.67 -3.20
N GLU A 47 -5.81 15.80 -4.51
CA GLU A 47 -6.95 15.54 -5.40
C GLU A 47 -7.49 14.12 -5.24
N LEU A 48 -6.60 13.11 -5.36
CA LEU A 48 -6.97 11.71 -5.19
C LEU A 48 -7.60 11.45 -3.82
N MET A 49 -6.98 11.97 -2.75
CA MET A 49 -7.48 11.79 -1.39
C MET A 49 -8.78 12.54 -1.15
N SER A 50 -8.94 13.75 -1.69
CA SER A 50 -10.17 14.52 -1.58
C SER A 50 -11.34 13.81 -2.25
N ALA A 51 -11.12 13.26 -3.45
CA ALA A 51 -12.14 12.46 -4.14
C ALA A 51 -12.51 11.18 -3.37
N LEU A 52 -11.55 10.54 -2.67
CA LEU A 52 -11.85 9.39 -1.82
C LEU A 52 -12.67 9.80 -0.59
N MET A 53 -12.30 10.89 0.08
CA MET A 53 -12.97 11.36 1.31
C MET A 53 -14.41 11.86 1.09
N GLN A 54 -14.84 12.08 -0.15
CA GLN A 54 -16.25 12.31 -0.45
C GLN A 54 -17.15 11.09 -0.18
N HIS A 55 -16.54 9.89 -0.16
CA HIS A 55 -17.25 8.62 -0.03
C HIS A 55 -16.82 7.81 1.20
N LEU A 56 -15.85 8.29 1.96
CA LEU A 56 -15.30 7.59 3.12
C LEU A 56 -15.23 8.51 4.33
N ASP A 57 -15.85 8.09 5.43
CA ASP A 57 -15.73 8.79 6.71
C ASP A 57 -14.28 8.71 7.22
N PRO A 58 -13.61 9.85 7.46
CA PRO A 58 -12.27 9.87 8.04
C PRO A 58 -12.14 9.10 9.36
N THR A 59 -13.21 9.01 10.16
CA THR A 59 -13.21 8.26 11.43
C THR A 59 -13.10 6.75 11.24
N ALA A 60 -13.47 6.22 10.07
CA ALA A 60 -13.32 4.82 9.71
C ALA A 60 -11.88 4.47 9.30
N VAL A 61 -10.98 5.47 9.18
CA VAL A 61 -9.59 5.28 8.77
C VAL A 61 -8.69 5.22 9.99
N ASP A 62 -8.16 4.03 10.33
CA ASP A 62 -7.19 3.91 11.45
C ASP A 62 -5.89 4.65 11.17
N ALA A 63 -5.31 4.49 9.98
CA ALA A 63 -4.13 5.25 9.56
C ALA A 63 -3.94 5.24 8.04
N PHE A 64 -3.47 6.36 7.51
CA PHE A 64 -2.95 6.48 6.17
C PHE A 64 -1.47 6.09 6.14
N VAL A 65 -1.09 5.16 5.27
CA VAL A 65 0.29 4.67 5.15
C VAL A 65 0.80 4.89 3.74
N ALA A 66 2.02 5.45 3.62
CA ALA A 66 2.62 5.70 2.32
C ALA A 66 4.16 5.69 2.37
N ASP A 67 4.80 5.59 1.19
CA ASP A 67 6.25 5.61 1.08
C ASP A 67 6.80 7.06 1.09
N ARG A 68 8.12 7.17 1.04
CA ARG A 68 8.91 8.42 1.05
C ARG A 68 8.57 9.39 -0.09
N GLU A 69 8.00 8.91 -1.18
CA GLU A 69 7.53 9.77 -2.27
C GLU A 69 6.44 10.75 -1.79
N PHE A 70 5.64 10.33 -0.80
CA PHE A 70 4.43 11.01 -0.35
C PHE A 70 4.65 12.01 0.79
N ILE A 71 5.89 12.42 1.05
CA ILE A 71 6.17 13.50 1.99
C ILE A 71 6.01 14.86 1.31
N GLY A 72 5.51 15.85 2.06
CA GLY A 72 5.35 17.21 1.58
C GLY A 72 4.62 18.09 2.58
N ARG A 73 4.84 19.41 2.50
CA ARG A 73 4.28 20.36 3.46
C ARG A 73 2.77 20.48 3.31
N ARG A 74 2.29 20.66 2.08
CA ARG A 74 0.86 20.84 1.77
C ARG A 74 0.09 19.54 2.02
N PHE A 75 0.68 18.40 1.66
CA PHE A 75 0.04 17.11 1.86
C PHE A 75 -0.08 16.74 3.34
N PHE A 76 0.96 17.00 4.16
CA PHE A 76 0.88 16.81 5.62
C PHE A 76 -0.18 17.73 6.24
N GLN A 77 -0.22 18.99 5.82
CA GLN A 77 -1.26 19.93 6.26
C GLN A 77 -2.65 19.39 5.95
N TRP A 78 -2.86 18.92 4.73
CA TRP A 78 -4.14 18.35 4.30
C TRP A 78 -4.56 17.15 5.16
N LEU A 79 -3.66 16.20 5.39
CA LEU A 79 -3.92 15.02 6.25
C LEU A 79 -4.30 15.42 7.68
N ILE A 80 -3.61 16.41 8.25
CA ILE A 80 -3.88 16.90 9.62
C ILE A 80 -5.24 17.62 9.68
N GLN A 81 -5.56 18.45 8.71
CA GLN A 81 -6.85 19.16 8.63
C GLN A 81 -8.04 18.21 8.54
N HIS A 82 -7.87 17.10 7.83
CA HIS A 82 -8.88 16.04 7.70
C HIS A 82 -8.83 15.03 8.86
N LYS A 83 -8.08 15.33 9.93
CA LYS A 83 -7.95 14.47 11.14
C LYS A 83 -7.49 13.05 10.81
N LEU A 84 -6.78 12.85 9.71
CA LEU A 84 -6.23 11.57 9.32
C LEU A 84 -4.91 11.32 10.05
N ARG A 85 -4.84 10.22 10.79
CA ARG A 85 -3.56 9.71 11.25
C ARG A 85 -2.76 9.24 10.05
N PHE A 86 -1.48 9.59 10.01
CA PHE A 86 -0.60 9.12 8.94
C PHE A 86 0.68 8.49 9.45
N VAL A 87 1.22 7.57 8.67
CA VAL A 87 2.50 6.92 8.87
C VAL A 87 3.22 6.88 7.52
N ILE A 88 4.23 7.74 7.35
CA ILE A 88 4.92 7.94 6.08
C ILE A 88 6.42 7.80 6.29
N ARG A 89 7.11 7.10 5.40
CA ARG A 89 8.55 7.00 5.43
C ARG A 89 9.17 8.35 5.09
N SER A 90 10.13 8.78 5.92
CA SER A 90 10.94 9.99 5.69
C SER A 90 12.40 9.57 5.57
N GLY A 91 13.06 9.94 4.49
CA GLY A 91 14.47 9.61 4.29
C GLY A 91 14.73 8.44 3.34
N GLY A 92 15.98 8.24 2.99
CA GLY A 92 16.51 7.26 2.04
C GLY A 92 17.66 7.87 1.24
N ARG A 93 18.38 7.08 0.42
CA ARG A 93 19.64 7.47 -0.28
C ARG A 93 19.61 8.86 -0.92
N ILE A 94 18.50 9.26 -1.54
CA ILE A 94 18.38 10.51 -2.30
C ILE A 94 17.91 11.68 -1.42
N ARG A 95 17.20 11.40 -0.31
CA ARG A 95 16.66 12.40 0.62
C ARG A 95 17.15 12.18 2.06
N LYS A 96 18.41 11.82 2.24
CA LYS A 96 19.10 11.78 3.54
C LYS A 96 18.97 13.08 4.33
N ASN A 97 18.43 14.11 3.71
CA ASN A 97 18.40 15.48 4.14
C ASN A 97 17.05 15.96 4.68
N ALA A 98 16.10 15.07 4.99
CA ALA A 98 14.92 15.53 5.72
C ALA A 98 15.39 16.22 7.02
N ARG A 99 15.29 17.55 7.03
CA ARG A 99 15.69 18.35 8.17
C ARG A 99 14.62 18.29 9.24
N MET A 100 15.03 17.95 10.44
CA MET A 100 14.18 17.89 11.63
C MET A 100 14.58 19.04 12.56
N ARG A 101 13.67 19.93 12.86
CA ARG A 101 13.90 21.02 13.82
C ARG A 101 13.37 20.64 15.20
N HIS A 102 14.21 20.78 16.22
CA HIS A 102 13.81 20.70 17.62
C HIS A 102 12.86 21.84 17.98
N ARG A 103 11.74 21.53 18.65
CA ARG A 103 10.76 22.56 19.00
C ARG A 103 11.28 23.52 20.09
N GLY A 104 11.94 22.98 21.11
CA GLY A 104 12.46 23.79 22.24
C GLY A 104 13.71 24.61 21.87
N THR A 105 14.74 23.95 21.31
CA THR A 105 16.03 24.56 21.04
C THR A 105 16.13 25.24 19.67
N GLY A 106 15.22 24.98 18.75
CA GLY A 106 15.30 25.48 17.37
C GLY A 106 16.39 24.81 16.51
N VAL A 107 17.23 23.97 17.08
CA VAL A 107 18.32 23.28 16.37
C VAL A 107 17.76 22.37 15.29
N THR A 108 18.39 22.42 14.11
CA THR A 108 18.00 21.61 12.95
C THR A 108 19.06 20.55 12.69
N VAL A 109 18.67 19.29 12.68
CA VAL A 109 19.52 18.12 12.37
C VAL A 109 18.98 17.38 11.16
N ARG A 110 19.82 16.61 10.47
CA ARG A 110 19.37 15.70 9.42
C ARG A 110 18.84 14.42 10.05
N ALA A 111 17.74 13.90 9.53
CA ALA A 111 17.14 12.66 10.05
C ALA A 111 18.11 11.47 9.96
N GLY A 112 18.91 11.37 8.90
CA GLY A 112 19.92 10.33 8.76
C GLY A 112 21.00 10.39 9.84
N ASP A 113 21.47 11.60 10.18
CA ASP A 113 22.52 11.81 11.19
C ASP A 113 22.02 11.47 12.60
N GLU A 114 20.76 11.83 12.91
CA GLU A 114 20.12 11.52 14.21
C GLU A 114 20.05 10.00 14.49
N PHE A 115 19.94 9.18 13.45
CA PHE A 115 19.82 7.73 13.57
C PHE A 115 21.03 6.96 13.02
N ALA A 116 22.14 7.63 12.72
CA ALA A 116 23.34 7.00 12.15
C ALA A 116 23.91 5.89 13.06
N ALA A 117 23.91 6.13 14.36
CA ALA A 117 24.42 5.19 15.38
C ALA A 117 23.42 4.09 15.78
N LEU A 118 22.24 4.00 15.11
CA LEU A 118 21.26 2.96 15.43
C LEU A 118 21.83 1.60 15.05
N ALA A 119 21.91 0.67 16.00
CA ALA A 119 22.41 -0.68 15.76
C ALA A 119 21.50 -1.46 14.81
N LEU A 120 22.06 -2.48 14.12
CA LEU A 120 21.28 -3.42 13.32
C LEU A 120 20.20 -4.08 14.19
N HIS A 121 18.99 -4.24 13.65
CA HIS A 121 17.78 -4.66 14.37
C HIS A 121 17.34 -3.73 15.50
N GLY A 122 18.03 -2.60 15.69
CA GLY A 122 17.67 -1.59 16.67
C GLY A 122 16.43 -0.79 16.25
N ARG A 123 15.70 -0.30 17.26
CA ARG A 123 14.54 0.59 17.10
C ARG A 123 14.67 1.76 18.05
N ARG A 124 14.44 2.97 17.54
CA ARG A 124 14.50 4.19 18.34
C ARG A 124 13.35 5.11 18.01
N ARG A 125 12.68 5.61 19.04
CA ARG A 125 11.65 6.63 18.95
C ARG A 125 12.15 7.90 19.62
N LEU A 126 12.04 9.03 18.94
CA LEU A 126 12.29 10.32 19.59
C LEU A 126 11.15 10.63 20.56
N ARG A 127 11.51 11.06 21.77
CA ARG A 127 10.53 11.37 22.84
C ARG A 127 9.64 12.52 22.45
N GLU A 128 10.24 13.56 21.87
CA GLU A 128 9.54 14.79 21.49
C GLU A 128 9.25 14.84 19.98
N LYS A 129 8.18 15.53 19.62
CA LYS A 129 7.90 15.85 18.22
C LYS A 129 9.01 16.72 17.62
N ARG A 130 9.27 16.51 16.35
CA ARG A 130 10.17 17.34 15.52
C ARG A 130 9.34 18.08 14.48
N VAL A 131 9.80 19.26 14.09
CA VAL A 131 9.18 19.96 12.95
C VAL A 131 9.81 19.47 11.66
N ILE A 132 9.01 18.81 10.83
CA ILE A 132 9.39 18.28 9.52
C ILE A 132 8.37 18.81 8.51
N TYR A 133 8.84 19.41 7.43
CA TYR A 133 7.98 20.05 6.43
C TYR A 133 6.95 21.04 7.03
N GLY A 134 7.35 21.75 8.10
CA GLY A 134 6.50 22.73 8.78
C GLY A 134 5.51 22.17 9.81
N HIS A 135 5.46 20.85 10.00
CA HIS A 135 4.50 20.20 10.90
C HIS A 135 5.18 19.46 12.05
N ALA A 136 4.57 19.52 13.24
CA ALA A 136 5.05 18.83 14.43
C ALA A 136 4.64 17.36 14.40
N VAL A 137 5.61 16.46 14.13
CA VAL A 137 5.41 15.02 14.00
C VAL A 137 6.34 14.22 14.92
N TYR A 138 5.93 13.02 15.27
CA TYR A 138 6.81 12.05 15.91
C TYR A 138 7.70 11.38 14.87
N VAL A 139 8.91 11.03 15.27
CA VAL A 139 9.88 10.34 14.41
C VAL A 139 10.28 9.03 15.07
N VAL A 140 10.20 7.96 14.30
CA VAL A 140 10.56 6.60 14.73
C VAL A 140 11.46 5.99 13.67
N ALA A 141 12.53 5.31 14.09
CA ALA A 141 13.42 4.60 13.19
C ALA A 141 13.59 3.13 13.58
N ALA A 142 13.81 2.30 12.59
CA ALA A 142 14.26 0.92 12.72
C ALA A 142 15.38 0.65 11.71
N ARG A 143 16.37 -0.15 12.08
CA ARG A 143 17.45 -0.55 11.18
C ARG A 143 17.41 -2.06 10.96
N GLU A 144 16.93 -2.47 9.80
CA GLU A 144 16.83 -3.89 9.41
C GLU A 144 17.91 -4.29 8.38
N ALA A 145 18.60 -3.29 7.81
CA ALA A 145 19.66 -3.43 6.84
C ALA A 145 20.63 -2.24 6.93
N ASP A 146 21.38 -1.96 5.89
CA ASP A 146 22.39 -0.89 5.85
C ASP A 146 21.85 0.49 6.22
N GLU A 147 20.62 0.80 5.82
CA GLU A 147 20.01 2.10 6.10
C GLU A 147 18.81 2.00 7.05
N PRO A 148 18.69 2.90 8.04
CA PRO A 148 17.52 2.91 8.90
C PRO A 148 16.27 3.36 8.14
N TRP A 149 15.15 2.71 8.46
CA TRP A 149 13.83 3.18 8.07
C TRP A 149 13.41 4.28 9.04
N ILE A 150 13.29 5.48 8.54
CA ILE A 150 12.83 6.62 9.32
C ILE A 150 11.38 6.89 8.93
N VAL A 151 10.49 6.81 9.89
CA VAL A 151 9.04 6.94 9.72
C VAL A 151 8.56 8.13 10.53
N VAL A 152 7.69 8.94 9.95
CA VAL A 152 7.03 10.07 10.60
C VAL A 152 5.54 9.82 10.77
N THR A 153 4.99 10.27 11.89
CA THR A 153 3.56 10.14 12.21
C THR A 153 3.09 11.32 13.06
N ASN A 154 1.84 11.75 12.87
CA ASN A 154 1.24 12.79 13.72
C ASN A 154 0.75 12.25 15.06
N GLU A 155 0.45 10.93 15.15
CA GLU A 155 -0.12 10.28 16.32
C GLU A 155 0.46 8.88 16.58
N ARG A 156 0.26 8.36 17.80
CA ARG A 156 0.53 6.97 18.24
C ARG A 156 1.86 6.39 17.71
N PRO A 157 3.01 6.99 18.03
CA PRO A 157 4.31 6.62 17.45
C PRO A 157 4.76 5.19 17.81
N LYS A 158 4.24 4.59 18.87
CA LYS A 158 4.54 3.19 19.24
C LYS A 158 4.12 2.19 18.17
N GLN A 159 3.08 2.49 17.40
CA GLN A 159 2.52 1.61 16.36
C GLN A 159 3.09 1.91 14.96
N ALA A 160 3.83 3.00 14.79
CA ALA A 160 4.21 3.51 13.48
C ALA A 160 4.99 2.50 12.63
N LEU A 161 5.99 1.81 13.19
CA LEU A 161 6.78 0.83 12.43
C LEU A 161 5.95 -0.38 12.01
N ALA A 162 5.09 -0.89 12.90
CA ALA A 162 4.21 -2.02 12.57
C ALA A 162 3.19 -1.66 11.48
N LEU A 163 2.63 -0.45 11.53
CA LEU A 163 1.74 0.05 10.48
C LEU A 163 2.49 0.27 9.16
N TYR A 164 3.69 0.85 9.22
CA TYR A 164 4.48 1.06 8.01
C TYR A 164 4.84 -0.27 7.33
N ALA A 165 5.15 -1.31 8.09
CA ALA A 165 5.43 -2.63 7.53
C ALA A 165 4.26 -3.19 6.70
N ARG A 166 3.01 -2.83 7.01
CA ARG A 166 1.83 -3.24 6.24
C ARG A 166 1.75 -2.59 4.85
N ARG A 167 2.52 -1.53 4.59
CA ARG A 167 2.58 -0.89 3.26
C ARG A 167 2.91 -1.88 2.14
N TRP A 168 3.75 -2.88 2.40
CA TRP A 168 4.11 -3.89 1.41
C TRP A 168 2.92 -4.64 0.80
N ALA A 169 1.77 -4.60 1.43
CA ALA A 169 0.55 -5.21 0.91
C ALA A 169 0.13 -4.64 -0.46
N ILE A 170 0.45 -3.37 -0.77
CA ILE A 170 0.13 -2.77 -2.07
C ILE A 170 1.01 -3.36 -3.19
N GLU A 171 2.25 -3.69 -2.90
CA GLU A 171 3.14 -4.36 -3.85
C GLU A 171 2.66 -5.76 -4.19
N HIS A 172 2.07 -6.47 -3.20
CA HIS A 172 1.41 -7.76 -3.46
C HIS A 172 0.19 -7.59 -4.38
N THR A 173 -0.56 -6.50 -4.24
CA THR A 173 -1.69 -6.19 -5.12
C THR A 173 -1.22 -5.89 -6.54
N PHE A 174 -0.19 -5.05 -6.69
CA PHE A 174 0.38 -4.76 -8.00
C PHE A 174 0.94 -6.02 -8.67
N ALA A 175 1.59 -6.89 -7.89
CA ALA A 175 2.05 -8.19 -8.39
C ALA A 175 0.90 -9.15 -8.77
N ALA A 176 -0.25 -9.07 -8.08
CA ALA A 176 -1.45 -9.83 -8.43
C ALA A 176 -2.12 -9.34 -9.72
N PHE A 177 -1.97 -8.05 -10.04
CA PHE A 177 -2.51 -7.45 -11.26
C PHE A 177 -1.58 -7.58 -12.46
N LYS A 178 -0.27 -7.45 -12.26
CA LYS A 178 0.75 -7.53 -13.31
C LYS A 178 0.92 -8.94 -13.84
N SER A 179 1.31 -9.01 -15.10
CA SER A 179 1.90 -10.20 -15.69
C SER A 179 3.29 -10.47 -15.12
N ARG A 180 3.58 -11.71 -14.80
CA ARG A 180 4.96 -12.20 -14.61
C ARG A 180 5.18 -13.30 -15.63
N THR A 181 6.07 -13.06 -16.56
CA THR A 181 6.41 -13.93 -17.68
C THR A 181 6.81 -15.36 -17.27
N ASP A 182 7.32 -15.51 -16.05
CA ASP A 182 7.76 -16.80 -15.50
C ASP A 182 6.66 -17.59 -14.74
N ARG A 183 5.52 -16.95 -14.44
CA ARG A 183 4.44 -17.60 -13.69
C ARG A 183 3.09 -16.95 -13.94
N PRO A 184 2.18 -17.57 -14.70
CA PRO A 184 0.80 -17.09 -14.89
C PRO A 184 -0.02 -17.29 -13.60
N ARG A 185 0.24 -16.42 -12.60
CA ARG A 185 -0.34 -16.52 -11.24
C ARG A 185 -0.97 -15.21 -10.78
N SER A 186 -1.34 -14.36 -11.73
CA SER A 186 -1.92 -13.04 -11.56
C SER A 186 -3.14 -12.90 -12.47
N PHE A 187 -3.75 -11.71 -12.47
CA PHE A 187 -4.81 -11.38 -13.42
C PHE A 187 -4.29 -11.04 -14.82
N ASP A 188 -2.98 -10.95 -14.98
CA ASP A 188 -2.30 -10.75 -16.25
C ASP A 188 -2.80 -9.53 -17.05
N LEU A 189 -2.92 -8.40 -16.34
CA LEU A 189 -3.41 -7.15 -16.92
C LEU A 189 -2.59 -6.70 -18.14
N GLU A 190 -1.28 -6.97 -18.15
CA GLU A 190 -0.39 -6.58 -19.25
C GLU A 190 -0.69 -7.33 -20.55
N ALA A 191 -1.22 -8.56 -20.48
CA ALA A 191 -1.64 -9.33 -21.64
C ALA A 191 -2.91 -8.78 -22.32
N THR A 192 -3.63 -7.88 -21.67
CA THR A 192 -4.81 -7.24 -22.29
C THR A 192 -4.46 -6.27 -23.40
N HIS A 193 -3.20 -5.79 -23.46
CA HIS A 193 -2.71 -4.77 -24.39
C HIS A 193 -3.58 -3.52 -24.47
N MET A 194 -4.32 -3.24 -23.40
CA MET A 194 -5.28 -2.13 -23.33
C MET A 194 -4.55 -0.77 -23.45
N LYS A 195 -5.12 0.13 -24.26
CA LYS A 195 -4.52 1.44 -24.53
C LYS A 195 -5.37 2.61 -24.06
N GLU A 196 -6.68 2.38 -23.92
CA GLU A 196 -7.66 3.40 -23.57
C GLU A 196 -7.74 3.58 -22.05
N PRO A 197 -7.47 4.80 -21.50
CA PRO A 197 -7.51 5.06 -20.06
C PRO A 197 -8.87 4.73 -19.42
N GLU A 198 -9.97 5.10 -20.10
CA GLU A 198 -11.33 4.83 -19.58
C GLU A 198 -11.64 3.34 -19.43
N ARG A 199 -11.14 2.51 -20.35
CA ARG A 199 -11.31 1.05 -20.26
C ARG A 199 -10.43 0.48 -19.16
N LEU A 200 -9.22 1.02 -18.96
CA LEU A 200 -8.35 0.64 -17.87
C LEU A 200 -9.01 0.98 -16.52
N GLU A 201 -9.63 2.15 -16.41
CA GLU A 201 -10.35 2.54 -15.20
C GLU A 201 -11.45 1.53 -14.85
N LYS A 202 -12.30 1.17 -15.81
CA LYS A 202 -13.36 0.16 -15.61
C LYS A 202 -12.78 -1.21 -15.25
N LEU A 203 -11.70 -1.62 -15.93
CA LEU A 203 -11.04 -2.90 -15.63
C LEU A 203 -10.44 -2.91 -14.24
N MET A 204 -9.82 -1.82 -13.78
CA MET A 204 -9.29 -1.70 -12.43
C MET A 204 -10.39 -1.89 -11.37
N ALA A 205 -11.59 -1.34 -11.58
CA ALA A 205 -12.72 -1.56 -10.68
C ALA A 205 -13.14 -3.03 -10.62
N VAL A 206 -13.22 -3.70 -11.78
CA VAL A 206 -13.51 -5.14 -11.85
C VAL A 206 -12.42 -5.95 -11.14
N LEU A 207 -11.15 -5.63 -11.36
CA LEU A 207 -10.02 -6.30 -10.72
C LEU A 207 -9.99 -6.10 -9.21
N ALA A 208 -10.40 -4.93 -8.72
CA ALA A 208 -10.51 -4.69 -7.27
C ALA A 208 -11.55 -5.65 -6.63
N VAL A 209 -12.72 -5.81 -7.25
CA VAL A 209 -13.74 -6.78 -6.80
C VAL A 209 -13.23 -8.21 -6.92
N ALA A 210 -12.60 -8.58 -8.03
CA ALA A 210 -12.04 -9.91 -8.25
C ALA A 210 -10.93 -10.25 -7.24
N LEU A 211 -10.10 -9.26 -6.85
CA LEU A 211 -9.09 -9.41 -5.81
C LEU A 211 -9.74 -9.75 -4.45
N VAL A 212 -10.76 -8.99 -4.05
CA VAL A 212 -11.51 -9.26 -2.82
C VAL A 212 -12.08 -10.66 -2.85
N TRP A 213 -12.73 -11.03 -3.95
CA TRP A 213 -13.32 -12.35 -4.10
C TRP A 213 -12.29 -13.47 -3.98
N ALA A 214 -11.18 -13.37 -4.71
CA ALA A 214 -10.12 -14.37 -4.64
C ALA A 214 -9.52 -14.48 -3.22
N VAL A 215 -9.26 -13.35 -2.53
CA VAL A 215 -8.75 -13.37 -1.15
C VAL A 215 -9.76 -13.99 -0.19
N LYS A 216 -11.03 -13.62 -0.26
CA LYS A 216 -12.10 -14.16 0.59
C LYS A 216 -12.32 -15.66 0.37
N VAL A 217 -12.34 -16.11 -0.89
CA VAL A 217 -12.40 -17.56 -1.22
C VAL A 217 -11.16 -18.29 -0.72
N GLY A 218 -9.99 -17.66 -0.82
CA GLY A 218 -8.75 -18.22 -0.26
C GLY A 218 -8.79 -18.39 1.27
N GLN A 219 -9.35 -17.42 1.99
CA GLN A 219 -9.58 -17.51 3.44
C GLN A 219 -10.56 -18.65 3.79
N TRP A 220 -11.69 -18.71 3.08
CA TRP A 220 -12.68 -19.76 3.25
C TRP A 220 -12.10 -21.16 2.99
N ARG A 221 -11.29 -21.30 1.94
CA ARG A 221 -10.58 -22.56 1.64
C ARG A 221 -9.52 -22.91 2.68
N GLN A 222 -8.75 -21.92 3.14
CA GLN A 222 -7.72 -22.10 4.15
C GLN A 222 -8.26 -22.78 5.43
N GLN A 223 -9.52 -22.52 5.79
CA GLN A 223 -10.17 -23.16 6.95
C GLN A 223 -10.47 -24.65 6.71
N ARG A 224 -10.62 -25.09 5.47
CA ARG A 224 -11.00 -26.47 5.07
C ARG A 224 -9.83 -27.27 4.51
N GLN A 225 -8.96 -26.60 3.81
CA GLN A 225 -7.74 -27.14 3.18
C GLN A 225 -6.59 -26.18 3.48
N PRO A 226 -5.95 -26.33 4.66
CA PRO A 226 -4.87 -25.44 5.06
C PRO A 226 -3.72 -25.44 4.06
N ILE A 227 -3.21 -24.24 3.78
CA ILE A 227 -2.02 -24.08 2.92
C ILE A 227 -0.80 -24.56 3.72
N VAL A 228 0.01 -25.41 3.11
CA VAL A 228 1.24 -25.92 3.70
C VAL A 228 2.17 -24.75 4.07
N ILE A 229 2.71 -24.78 5.27
CA ILE A 229 3.77 -23.89 5.72
C ILE A 229 5.11 -24.52 5.38
N LYS A 230 5.94 -23.82 4.61
CA LYS A 230 7.28 -24.27 4.22
C LYS A 230 8.27 -24.12 5.39
N ALA A 231 9.45 -24.76 5.29
CA ALA A 231 10.49 -24.74 6.32
C ALA A 231 10.90 -23.32 6.76
N HIS A 232 10.84 -22.34 5.87
CA HIS A 232 11.12 -20.94 6.17
C HIS A 232 9.94 -20.18 6.83
N GLY A 233 8.90 -20.87 7.32
CA GLY A 233 7.76 -20.31 8.06
C GLY A 233 6.70 -19.58 7.22
N ARG A 234 6.83 -19.56 5.89
CA ARG A 234 5.84 -18.90 5.01
C ARG A 234 4.94 -19.93 4.34
N ARG A 235 3.69 -19.51 4.04
CA ARG A 235 2.74 -20.30 3.25
C ARG A 235 3.32 -20.66 1.88
N ALA A 236 3.04 -21.86 1.39
CA ALA A 236 3.48 -22.33 0.06
C ALA A 236 2.88 -21.49 -1.08
N VAL A 237 1.64 -21.02 -0.91
CA VAL A 237 0.94 -20.10 -1.81
C VAL A 237 0.23 -19.01 -0.99
N SER A 238 -0.04 -17.86 -1.59
CA SER A 238 -0.80 -16.80 -0.95
C SER A 238 -2.30 -17.12 -0.87
N LEU A 239 -3.04 -16.42 0.02
CA LEU A 239 -4.50 -16.55 0.08
C LEU A 239 -5.16 -16.19 -1.25
N PHE A 240 -4.71 -15.10 -1.88
CA PHE A 240 -5.16 -14.70 -3.21
C PHE A 240 -5.02 -15.86 -4.22
N ARG A 241 -3.82 -16.43 -4.32
CA ARG A 241 -3.56 -17.52 -5.25
C ARG A 241 -4.40 -18.76 -4.94
N HIS A 242 -4.52 -19.12 -3.66
CA HIS A 242 -5.32 -20.26 -3.21
C HIS A 242 -6.80 -20.12 -3.60
N GLY A 243 -7.33 -18.89 -3.51
CA GLY A 243 -8.71 -18.61 -3.93
C GLY A 243 -8.85 -18.49 -5.45
N LEU A 244 -7.91 -17.82 -6.13
CA LEU A 244 -7.94 -17.66 -7.58
C LEU A 244 -7.89 -19.01 -8.30
N ASP A 245 -7.04 -19.94 -7.87
CA ASP A 245 -6.95 -21.30 -8.43
C ASP A 245 -8.29 -22.05 -8.30
N TYR A 246 -8.96 -21.87 -7.16
CA TYR A 246 -10.28 -22.46 -6.95
C TYR A 246 -11.31 -21.86 -7.90
N LEU A 247 -11.37 -20.55 -7.98
CA LEU A 247 -12.31 -19.83 -8.84
C LEU A 247 -12.10 -20.19 -10.31
N GLN A 248 -10.87 -20.13 -10.81
CA GLN A 248 -10.53 -20.46 -12.19
C GLN A 248 -10.94 -21.90 -12.53
N ARG A 249 -10.58 -22.88 -11.67
CA ARG A 249 -10.94 -24.29 -11.90
C ARG A 249 -12.43 -24.51 -12.04
N HIS A 250 -13.23 -23.88 -11.16
CA HIS A 250 -14.68 -24.15 -11.11
C HIS A 250 -15.48 -23.25 -12.06
N LEU A 251 -14.98 -22.06 -12.40
CA LEU A 251 -15.57 -21.21 -13.44
C LEU A 251 -15.36 -21.83 -14.83
N LEU A 252 -14.13 -22.21 -15.16
CA LEU A 252 -13.81 -22.84 -16.44
C LEU A 252 -14.44 -24.25 -16.58
N GLY A 253 -14.53 -24.98 -15.47
CA GLY A 253 -15.20 -26.30 -15.45
C GLY A 253 -16.74 -26.24 -15.31
N HIS A 254 -17.34 -25.04 -15.36
CA HIS A 254 -18.79 -24.81 -15.22
C HIS A 254 -19.43 -25.47 -13.99
N ASN A 255 -18.65 -25.68 -12.92
CA ASN A 255 -19.11 -26.36 -11.71
C ASN A 255 -19.87 -25.38 -10.77
N ARG A 256 -21.16 -25.14 -11.11
CA ARG A 256 -22.05 -24.26 -10.34
C ARG A 256 -22.19 -24.65 -8.86
N ARG A 257 -22.21 -25.98 -8.57
CA ARG A 257 -22.35 -26.48 -7.19
C ARG A 257 -21.15 -26.04 -6.31
N ALA A 258 -19.93 -26.17 -6.82
CA ALA A 258 -18.72 -25.75 -6.14
C ALA A 258 -18.60 -24.21 -6.00
N LEU A 259 -19.18 -23.44 -6.93
CA LEU A 259 -19.15 -21.99 -6.90
C LEU A 259 -20.14 -21.37 -5.88
N ARG A 260 -21.22 -22.07 -5.49
CA ARG A 260 -22.20 -21.53 -4.52
C ARG A 260 -21.57 -21.01 -3.22
N PRO A 261 -20.67 -21.75 -2.52
CA PRO A 261 -20.00 -21.23 -1.35
C PRO A 261 -19.09 -20.01 -1.67
N ALA A 262 -18.43 -20.03 -2.83
CA ALA A 262 -17.56 -18.93 -3.26
C ALA A 262 -18.34 -17.62 -3.47
N PHE A 263 -19.57 -17.69 -3.98
CA PHE A 263 -20.44 -16.50 -4.07
C PHE A 263 -20.93 -16.04 -2.71
N ARG A 264 -21.24 -16.95 -1.78
CA ARG A 264 -21.67 -16.58 -0.41
C ARG A 264 -20.61 -15.82 0.38
N VAL A 265 -19.31 -16.10 0.18
CA VAL A 265 -18.26 -15.37 0.88
C VAL A 265 -18.02 -13.96 0.32
N LEU A 266 -18.55 -13.65 -0.86
CA LEU A 266 -18.53 -12.32 -1.44
C LEU A 266 -19.73 -11.47 -0.97
N SER A 267 -20.90 -12.10 -0.83
CA SER A 267 -22.07 -11.47 -0.24
C SER A 267 -21.89 -11.38 1.27
N CYS A 268 -22.00 -10.21 1.87
CA CYS A 268 -21.87 -9.98 3.31
C CYS A 268 -23.05 -10.54 4.13
N THR A 269 -23.70 -11.61 3.66
CA THR A 269 -24.81 -12.32 4.32
C THR A 269 -24.34 -13.65 4.89
#